data_eb3f2f47d07a0801c2c578fdd535408a
#
_entry.id   eb3f2f47d07a0801c2c578fdd535408a
#
_cell.length_a   1.000
_cell.length_b   1.000
_cell.length_c   1.000
_cell.angle_alpha   90.00
_cell.angle_beta   90.00
_cell.angle_gamma   90.00
#
_symmetry.space_group_name_H-M   'P 1'
#
loop_
_entity.id
_entity.type
_entity.pdbx_description
1 polymer ?
#
loop_
_entity_poly.entity_id
_entity_poly.type
_entity_poly.pdbx_seq_one_letter_code
_entity_poly.pdbx_strand_id
1 'polypeptide(L)'
;AKIRWNELGFEVVGSATNGVKALELIEKLQPDVVLTDIKMPYMDGLELARRVRADYPNIYIMLCTGFDEFEYAKEAVHLEIKEYMLKPINAVELSECLTRLKDTLDKEREEKLNVKKLEDYFQEALPALKSNFLISLIEGRVSEEDYKRFLTAYQVDMKGPLFCCVVFHTSANHVPEGMDPLLLSMSVDREIKQRLTEKWKCQEFIYLGNTVLVLEVDTEENLVQITDECDRFCRWAYRIMGAVVTAGVGTTCESLYDISTSYEGAREAVSYRVLYGTKRAINIGEIVPKESKIQTQQEEARMHELFRAIHVGDE
;
A
#
# COMPACT_ATOMS: atom_id res chain seq x y z
N ALA A 1 -44.55 -32.59 -5.76
CA ALA A 1 -44.65 -31.14 -5.99
C ALA A 1 -43.49 -30.71 -6.84
N LYS A 2 -43.73 -29.76 -7.77
CA LYS A 2 -42.66 -29.25 -8.68
C LYS A 2 -41.96 -28.13 -7.95
N ILE A 3 -40.65 -28.22 -7.78
CA ILE A 3 -39.84 -27.16 -7.09
C ILE A 3 -39.76 -25.97 -8.03
N ARG A 4 -39.97 -24.78 -7.45
CA ARG A 4 -39.86 -23.48 -8.16
C ARG A 4 -38.53 -22.83 -7.85
N TRP A 5 -37.50 -23.30 -8.56
CA TRP A 5 -36.09 -22.87 -8.32
C TRP A 5 -35.90 -21.35 -8.32
N ASN A 6 -36.50 -20.65 -9.26
CA ASN A 6 -36.38 -19.19 -9.39
C ASN A 6 -36.98 -18.45 -8.18
N GLU A 7 -38.05 -18.96 -7.55
CA GLU A 7 -38.62 -18.35 -6.34
C GLU A 7 -37.71 -18.51 -5.11
N LEU A 8 -36.85 -19.55 -5.12
CA LEU A 8 -35.84 -19.79 -4.10
C LEU A 8 -34.51 -19.06 -4.40
N GLY A 9 -34.42 -18.35 -5.52
CA GLY A 9 -33.23 -17.62 -5.93
C GLY A 9 -32.15 -18.49 -6.59
N PHE A 10 -32.51 -19.68 -7.10
CA PHE A 10 -31.61 -20.58 -7.83
C PHE A 10 -32.02 -20.72 -9.29
N GLU A 11 -31.02 -20.91 -10.13
CA GLU A 11 -31.20 -21.28 -11.53
C GLU A 11 -30.54 -22.62 -11.80
N VAL A 12 -31.23 -23.52 -12.50
CA VAL A 12 -30.69 -24.82 -12.90
C VAL A 12 -29.90 -24.62 -14.19
N VAL A 13 -28.58 -24.60 -14.10
CA VAL A 13 -27.68 -24.34 -15.24
C VAL A 13 -27.33 -25.59 -16.03
N GLY A 14 -27.52 -26.79 -15.45
CA GLY A 14 -27.24 -28.03 -16.11
C GLY A 14 -27.76 -29.25 -15.36
N SER A 15 -27.80 -30.40 -16.05
CA SER A 15 -28.09 -31.70 -15.45
C SER A 15 -27.29 -32.80 -16.15
N ALA A 16 -26.86 -33.80 -15.39
CA ALA A 16 -26.07 -34.93 -15.85
C ALA A 16 -26.66 -36.26 -15.41
N THR A 17 -26.44 -37.33 -16.17
CA THR A 17 -26.93 -38.66 -15.88
C THR A 17 -25.94 -39.55 -15.13
N ASN A 18 -24.71 -39.09 -14.95
CA ASN A 18 -23.64 -39.78 -14.21
C ASN A 18 -22.57 -38.77 -13.72
N GLY A 19 -21.70 -39.19 -12.82
CA GLY A 19 -20.69 -38.33 -12.22
C GLY A 19 -19.62 -37.83 -13.22
N VAL A 20 -19.28 -38.60 -14.25
CA VAL A 20 -18.28 -38.15 -15.25
C VAL A 20 -18.82 -36.95 -16.04
N LYS A 21 -20.03 -37.08 -16.58
CA LYS A 21 -20.69 -35.94 -17.28
C LYS A 21 -20.98 -34.77 -16.36
N ALA A 22 -21.27 -35.04 -15.08
CA ALA A 22 -21.43 -33.98 -14.09
C ALA A 22 -20.14 -33.19 -13.91
N LEU A 23 -18.99 -33.84 -13.81
CA LEU A 23 -17.67 -33.19 -13.66
C LEU A 23 -17.35 -32.32 -14.89
N GLU A 24 -17.60 -32.82 -16.14
CA GLU A 24 -17.43 -32.02 -17.36
C GLU A 24 -18.30 -30.75 -17.38
N LEU A 25 -19.55 -30.87 -16.89
CA LEU A 25 -20.44 -29.71 -16.79
C LEU A 25 -20.02 -28.73 -15.67
N ILE A 26 -19.54 -29.25 -14.56
CA ILE A 26 -19.03 -28.44 -13.45
C ILE A 26 -17.81 -27.61 -13.91
N GLU A 27 -16.87 -28.24 -14.61
CA GLU A 27 -15.71 -27.55 -15.19
C GLU A 27 -16.11 -26.41 -16.13
N LYS A 28 -17.12 -26.67 -16.99
CA LYS A 28 -17.58 -25.70 -17.99
C LYS A 28 -18.44 -24.58 -17.42
N LEU A 29 -19.35 -24.91 -16.49
CA LEU A 29 -20.40 -23.99 -16.03
C LEU A 29 -20.09 -23.33 -14.69
N GLN A 30 -19.15 -23.89 -13.90
CA GLN A 30 -18.74 -23.39 -12.59
C GLN A 30 -19.94 -23.05 -11.68
N PRO A 31 -20.86 -24.02 -11.40
CA PRO A 31 -22.06 -23.76 -10.63
C PRO A 31 -21.71 -23.45 -9.16
N ASP A 32 -22.55 -22.67 -8.48
CA ASP A 32 -22.39 -22.44 -7.04
C ASP A 32 -22.75 -23.67 -6.21
N VAL A 33 -23.68 -24.47 -6.70
CA VAL A 33 -24.25 -25.64 -5.98
C VAL A 33 -24.36 -26.85 -6.93
N VAL A 34 -23.98 -28.01 -6.46
CA VAL A 34 -24.16 -29.28 -7.09
C VAL A 34 -25.06 -30.15 -6.22
N LEU A 35 -26.23 -30.54 -6.74
CA LEU A 35 -27.12 -31.53 -6.14
C LEU A 35 -26.91 -32.87 -6.86
N THR A 36 -26.48 -33.91 -6.16
CA THR A 36 -26.14 -35.20 -6.77
C THR A 36 -26.71 -36.37 -5.98
N ASP A 37 -27.05 -37.44 -6.70
CA ASP A 37 -27.31 -38.73 -6.09
C ASP A 37 -25.98 -39.42 -5.73
N ILE A 38 -25.98 -40.27 -4.70
CA ILE A 38 -24.82 -41.09 -4.34
C ILE A 38 -24.68 -42.18 -5.39
N LYS A 39 -25.72 -42.94 -5.68
CA LYS A 39 -25.64 -44.06 -6.63
C LYS A 39 -25.82 -43.61 -8.06
N MET A 40 -24.72 -43.45 -8.77
CA MET A 40 -24.69 -43.15 -10.20
C MET A 40 -23.74 -44.09 -10.94
N PRO A 41 -24.03 -44.40 -12.23
CA PRO A 41 -23.16 -45.23 -13.04
C PRO A 41 -21.82 -44.51 -13.33
N TYR A 42 -20.73 -45.30 -13.51
CA TYR A 42 -19.37 -44.89 -13.87
C TYR A 42 -18.61 -44.14 -12.79
N MET A 43 -19.21 -43.14 -12.18
CA MET A 43 -18.68 -42.36 -11.08
C MET A 43 -19.84 -42.04 -10.12
N ASP A 44 -19.73 -42.47 -8.88
CA ASP A 44 -20.73 -42.21 -7.86
C ASP A 44 -20.66 -40.77 -7.32
N GLY A 45 -21.66 -40.38 -6.51
CA GLY A 45 -21.74 -39.00 -5.99
C GLY A 45 -20.67 -38.66 -4.97
N LEU A 46 -20.12 -39.65 -4.28
CA LEU A 46 -19.03 -39.42 -3.30
C LEU A 46 -17.70 -39.21 -4.02
N GLU A 47 -17.41 -40.00 -5.05
CA GLU A 47 -16.22 -39.78 -5.87
C GLU A 47 -16.29 -38.46 -6.63
N LEU A 48 -17.49 -38.10 -7.14
CA LEU A 48 -17.74 -36.77 -7.72
C LEU A 48 -17.44 -35.68 -6.68
N ALA A 49 -17.96 -35.83 -5.45
CA ALA A 49 -17.76 -34.85 -4.37
C ALA A 49 -16.28 -34.71 -3.99
N ARG A 50 -15.51 -35.82 -3.92
CA ARG A 50 -14.05 -35.75 -3.67
C ARG A 50 -13.31 -34.94 -4.72
N ARG A 51 -13.60 -35.17 -6.01
CA ARG A 51 -12.96 -34.43 -7.10
C ARG A 51 -13.36 -32.96 -7.11
N VAL A 52 -14.65 -32.69 -6.98
CA VAL A 52 -15.13 -31.31 -6.90
C VAL A 52 -14.54 -30.56 -5.73
N ARG A 53 -14.40 -31.21 -4.57
CA ARG A 53 -13.79 -30.56 -3.40
C ARG A 53 -12.30 -30.30 -3.59
N ALA A 54 -11.57 -31.16 -4.29
CA ALA A 54 -10.16 -30.98 -4.60
C ALA A 54 -9.90 -29.84 -5.60
N ASP A 55 -10.69 -29.82 -6.69
CA ASP A 55 -10.45 -28.91 -7.82
C ASP A 55 -11.27 -27.62 -7.74
N TYR A 56 -12.42 -27.63 -7.06
CA TYR A 56 -13.41 -26.54 -6.99
C TYR A 56 -13.92 -26.33 -5.55
N PRO A 57 -13.08 -25.92 -4.59
CA PRO A 57 -13.42 -25.89 -3.16
C PRO A 57 -14.57 -24.94 -2.80
N ASN A 58 -14.90 -23.99 -3.68
CA ASN A 58 -15.99 -23.03 -3.49
C ASN A 58 -17.36 -23.54 -3.91
N ILE A 59 -17.46 -24.73 -4.55
CA ILE A 59 -18.73 -25.31 -4.97
C ILE A 59 -19.37 -26.06 -3.80
N TYR A 60 -20.60 -25.73 -3.47
CA TYR A 60 -21.37 -26.44 -2.46
C TYR A 60 -21.94 -27.74 -3.04
N ILE A 61 -21.78 -28.82 -2.27
CA ILE A 61 -22.27 -30.16 -2.67
C ILE A 61 -23.38 -30.58 -1.73
N MET A 62 -24.52 -30.98 -2.31
CA MET A 62 -25.65 -31.58 -1.64
C MET A 62 -25.79 -33.01 -2.10
N LEU A 63 -25.80 -33.97 -1.20
CA LEU A 63 -25.98 -35.38 -1.52
C LEU A 63 -27.44 -35.84 -1.28
N CYS A 64 -27.97 -36.59 -2.23
CA CYS A 64 -29.23 -37.31 -2.07
C CYS A 64 -28.99 -38.82 -1.94
N THR A 65 -29.59 -39.46 -0.96
CA THR A 65 -29.29 -40.86 -0.62
C THR A 65 -30.57 -41.66 -0.29
N GLY A 66 -30.52 -43.00 -0.45
CA GLY A 66 -31.57 -43.91 -0.01
C GLY A 66 -31.40 -44.34 1.45
N PHE A 67 -32.43 -44.95 2.03
CA PHE A 67 -32.51 -45.32 3.46
C PHE A 67 -31.43 -46.30 3.95
N ASP A 68 -30.84 -47.11 3.04
CA ASP A 68 -29.89 -48.20 3.43
C ASP A 68 -28.42 -47.79 3.33
N GLU A 69 -28.11 -46.47 3.30
CA GLU A 69 -26.78 -45.96 2.96
C GLU A 69 -26.08 -45.18 4.09
N PHE A 70 -26.30 -45.65 5.34
CA PHE A 70 -25.72 -45.00 6.56
C PHE A 70 -24.20 -44.93 6.53
N GLU A 71 -23.51 -45.89 5.93
CA GLU A 71 -22.05 -45.88 5.78
C GLU A 71 -21.55 -44.71 4.94
N TYR A 72 -22.33 -44.29 3.93
CA TYR A 72 -21.99 -43.13 3.07
C TYR A 72 -22.18 -41.79 3.78
N ALA A 73 -23.07 -41.70 4.77
CA ALA A 73 -23.23 -40.51 5.60
C ALA A 73 -21.96 -40.21 6.41
N LYS A 74 -21.26 -41.26 6.90
CA LYS A 74 -19.98 -41.11 7.60
C LYS A 74 -18.88 -40.57 6.69
N GLU A 75 -18.84 -41.03 5.45
CA GLU A 75 -17.88 -40.55 4.44
C GLU A 75 -18.19 -39.12 4.00
N ALA A 76 -19.47 -38.76 3.85
CA ALA A 76 -19.92 -37.41 3.54
C ALA A 76 -19.46 -36.38 4.59
N VAL A 77 -19.47 -36.77 5.87
CA VAL A 77 -18.93 -35.93 6.96
C VAL A 77 -17.42 -35.67 6.80
N HIS A 78 -16.65 -36.70 6.41
CA HIS A 78 -15.21 -36.53 6.16
C HIS A 78 -14.89 -35.65 4.94
N LEU A 79 -15.84 -35.55 3.99
CA LEU A 79 -15.73 -34.69 2.82
C LEU A 79 -16.28 -33.27 3.07
N GLU A 80 -16.61 -32.93 4.33
CA GLU A 80 -17.21 -31.65 4.72
C GLU A 80 -18.46 -31.29 3.91
N ILE A 81 -19.25 -32.29 3.51
CA ILE A 81 -20.50 -32.06 2.79
C ILE A 81 -21.51 -31.52 3.78
N LYS A 82 -21.92 -30.29 3.59
CA LYS A 82 -22.76 -29.54 4.55
C LYS A 82 -24.22 -29.95 4.53
N GLU A 83 -24.72 -30.47 3.42
CA GLU A 83 -26.14 -30.81 3.27
C GLU A 83 -26.34 -32.19 2.64
N TYR A 84 -27.24 -32.95 3.26
CA TYR A 84 -27.50 -34.35 2.97
C TYR A 84 -29.01 -34.59 3.08
N MET A 85 -29.61 -35.23 2.09
CA MET A 85 -31.05 -35.45 2.00
C MET A 85 -31.39 -36.91 1.80
N LEU A 86 -32.41 -37.38 2.51
CA LEU A 86 -32.94 -38.73 2.34
C LEU A 86 -34.01 -38.80 1.26
N LYS A 87 -33.96 -39.82 0.44
CA LYS A 87 -35.04 -40.14 -0.51
C LYS A 87 -36.18 -40.91 0.22
N PRO A 88 -37.46 -40.65 -0.06
CA PRO A 88 -37.97 -39.76 -1.13
C PRO A 88 -37.85 -38.27 -0.76
N ILE A 89 -37.29 -37.47 -1.66
CA ILE A 89 -37.06 -36.05 -1.42
C ILE A 89 -38.40 -35.32 -1.26
N ASN A 90 -38.60 -34.72 -0.11
CA ASN A 90 -39.75 -33.85 0.17
C ASN A 90 -39.47 -32.46 -0.41
N ALA A 91 -40.42 -31.92 -1.19
CA ALA A 91 -40.27 -30.60 -1.78
C ALA A 91 -40.14 -29.47 -0.74
N VAL A 92 -40.80 -29.61 0.43
CA VAL A 92 -40.73 -28.64 1.53
C VAL A 92 -39.33 -28.69 2.15
N GLU A 93 -38.85 -29.85 2.49
CA GLU A 93 -37.52 -30.06 3.07
C GLU A 93 -36.38 -29.57 2.15
N LEU A 94 -36.48 -29.87 0.85
CA LEU A 94 -35.53 -29.38 -0.16
C LEU A 94 -35.56 -27.84 -0.27
N SER A 95 -36.76 -27.24 -0.22
CA SER A 95 -36.92 -25.78 -0.26
C SER A 95 -36.31 -25.11 0.97
N GLU A 96 -36.51 -25.66 2.16
CA GLU A 96 -35.91 -25.16 3.41
C GLU A 96 -34.38 -25.28 3.39
N CYS A 97 -33.87 -26.41 2.90
CA CYS A 97 -32.42 -26.64 2.77
C CYS A 97 -31.79 -25.65 1.77
N LEU A 98 -32.40 -25.44 0.60
CA LEU A 98 -31.95 -24.48 -0.39
C LEU A 98 -32.01 -23.03 0.13
N THR A 99 -33.04 -22.69 0.92
CA THR A 99 -33.13 -21.36 1.53
C THR A 99 -31.95 -21.11 2.51
N ARG A 100 -31.67 -22.08 3.41
CA ARG A 100 -30.52 -21.98 4.33
C ARG A 100 -29.20 -21.90 3.56
N LEU A 101 -29.05 -22.70 2.50
CA LEU A 101 -27.84 -22.68 1.67
C LEU A 101 -27.68 -21.34 0.97
N LYS A 102 -28.77 -20.76 0.44
CA LYS A 102 -28.74 -19.42 -0.16
C LYS A 102 -28.29 -18.38 0.84
N ASP A 103 -28.84 -18.37 2.05
CA ASP A 103 -28.45 -17.41 3.10
C ASP A 103 -26.95 -17.54 3.45
N THR A 104 -26.43 -18.76 3.45
CA THR A 104 -25.02 -19.02 3.68
C THR A 104 -24.15 -18.49 2.54
N LEU A 105 -24.52 -18.79 1.30
CA LEU A 105 -23.81 -18.31 0.09
C LEU A 105 -23.83 -16.78 -0.01
N ASP A 106 -24.99 -16.18 0.25
CA ASP A 106 -25.13 -14.71 0.21
C ASP A 106 -24.24 -14.04 1.28
N LYS A 107 -24.19 -14.58 2.51
CA LYS A 107 -23.28 -14.10 3.56
C LYS A 107 -21.81 -14.21 3.19
N GLU A 108 -21.39 -15.37 2.70
CA GLU A 108 -19.99 -15.59 2.26
C GLU A 108 -19.60 -14.65 1.11
N ARG A 109 -20.52 -14.38 0.16
CA ARG A 109 -20.31 -13.41 -0.91
C ARG A 109 -20.21 -11.99 -0.38
N GLU A 110 -21.07 -11.63 0.57
CA GLU A 110 -21.07 -10.30 1.19
C GLU A 110 -19.78 -10.05 1.98
N GLU A 111 -19.31 -11.05 2.74
CA GLU A 111 -18.05 -11.00 3.46
C GLU A 111 -16.85 -10.85 2.50
N LYS A 112 -16.77 -11.67 1.45
CA LYS A 112 -15.73 -11.56 0.42
C LYS A 112 -15.74 -10.19 -0.28
N LEU A 113 -16.92 -9.67 -0.59
CA LEU A 113 -17.08 -8.35 -1.20
C LEU A 113 -16.64 -7.23 -0.26
N ASN A 114 -16.95 -7.35 1.03
CA ASN A 114 -16.54 -6.36 2.04
C ASN A 114 -15.02 -6.37 2.24
N VAL A 115 -14.38 -7.54 2.29
CA VAL A 115 -12.91 -7.63 2.36
C VAL A 115 -12.28 -6.99 1.13
N LYS A 116 -12.76 -7.30 -0.06
CA LYS A 116 -12.26 -6.70 -1.30
C LYS A 116 -12.42 -5.17 -1.32
N LYS A 117 -13.58 -4.66 -0.89
CA LYS A 117 -13.78 -3.22 -0.77
C LYS A 117 -12.80 -2.57 0.20
N LEU A 118 -12.53 -3.22 1.35
CA LEU A 118 -11.55 -2.72 2.31
C LEU A 118 -10.12 -2.73 1.73
N GLU A 119 -9.77 -3.76 0.98
CA GLU A 119 -8.49 -3.81 0.25
C GLU A 119 -8.39 -2.69 -0.78
N ASP A 120 -9.44 -2.46 -1.58
CA ASP A 120 -9.47 -1.38 -2.57
C ASP A 120 -9.33 -0.01 -1.89
N TYR A 121 -10.06 0.26 -0.80
CA TYR A 121 -9.92 1.49 -0.01
C TYR A 121 -8.52 1.67 0.59
N PHE A 122 -7.91 0.57 1.06
CA PHE A 122 -6.54 0.63 1.57
C PHE A 122 -5.55 0.99 0.46
N GLN A 123 -5.69 0.39 -0.73
CA GLN A 123 -4.82 0.70 -1.88
C GLN A 123 -4.99 2.16 -2.36
N GLU A 124 -6.20 2.69 -2.36
CA GLU A 124 -6.45 4.11 -2.67
C GLU A 124 -5.82 5.05 -1.64
N ALA A 125 -5.89 4.71 -0.35
CA ALA A 125 -5.34 5.50 0.74
C ALA A 125 -3.81 5.36 0.89
N LEU A 126 -3.22 4.28 0.37
CA LEU A 126 -1.80 3.93 0.58
C LEU A 126 -0.80 5.04 0.22
N PRO A 127 -0.95 5.79 -0.90
CA PRO A 127 -0.04 6.91 -1.21
C PRO A 127 -0.07 8.00 -0.14
N ALA A 128 -1.24 8.35 0.37
CA ALA A 128 -1.41 9.36 1.41
C ALA A 128 -0.84 8.87 2.76
N LEU A 129 -1.09 7.61 3.13
CA LEU A 129 -0.53 6.99 4.33
C LEU A 129 0.99 6.94 4.29
N LYS A 130 1.56 6.59 3.13
CA LYS A 130 3.01 6.59 2.89
C LYS A 130 3.60 7.99 3.04
N SER A 131 2.99 9.00 2.44
CA SER A 131 3.42 10.40 2.57
C SER A 131 3.38 10.88 4.01
N ASN A 132 2.29 10.61 4.74
CA ASN A 132 2.15 10.99 6.15
C ASN A 132 3.19 10.31 7.05
N PHE A 133 3.51 9.04 6.78
CA PHE A 133 4.55 8.32 7.49
C PHE A 133 5.94 8.94 7.24
N LEU A 134 6.27 9.24 5.98
CA LEU A 134 7.54 9.88 5.61
C LEU A 134 7.65 11.29 6.21
N ILE A 135 6.56 12.06 6.25
CA ILE A 135 6.51 13.35 6.95
C ILE A 135 6.80 13.16 8.45
N SER A 136 6.19 12.18 9.08
CA SER A 136 6.44 11.88 10.50
C SER A 136 7.88 11.45 10.76
N LEU A 137 8.53 10.75 9.81
CA LEU A 137 9.94 10.39 9.88
C LEU A 137 10.87 11.61 9.82
N ILE A 138 10.67 12.50 8.83
CA ILE A 138 11.50 13.70 8.70
C ILE A 138 11.33 14.69 9.87
N GLU A 139 10.19 14.59 10.57
CA GLU A 139 9.94 15.38 11.80
C GLU A 139 10.44 14.68 13.07
N GLY A 140 11.01 13.45 12.97
CA GLY A 140 11.51 12.70 14.13
C GLY A 140 10.42 12.27 15.11
N ARG A 141 9.16 12.13 14.67
CA ARG A 141 8.00 11.83 15.52
C ARG A 141 7.61 10.35 15.56
N VAL A 142 8.32 9.48 14.87
CA VAL A 142 8.02 8.05 14.79
C VAL A 142 8.80 7.30 15.85
N SER A 143 8.13 6.43 16.63
CA SER A 143 8.81 5.50 17.54
C SER A 143 9.51 4.38 16.76
N GLU A 144 10.55 3.77 17.36
CA GLU A 144 11.27 2.66 16.71
C GLU A 144 10.36 1.45 16.44
N GLU A 145 9.38 1.20 17.31
CA GLU A 145 8.40 0.13 17.15
C GLU A 145 7.47 0.41 15.96
N ASP A 146 6.93 1.63 15.88
CA ASP A 146 6.03 2.05 14.80
C ASP A 146 6.76 2.13 13.45
N TYR A 147 8.04 2.50 13.45
CA TYR A 147 8.87 2.55 12.25
C TYR A 147 8.89 1.19 11.52
N LYS A 148 9.22 0.11 12.22
CA LYS A 148 9.27 -1.25 11.63
C LYS A 148 7.90 -1.69 11.12
N ARG A 149 6.86 -1.40 11.89
CA ARG A 149 5.47 -1.72 11.53
C ARG A 149 5.02 -0.98 10.28
N PHE A 150 5.25 0.33 10.20
CA PHE A 150 4.77 1.15 9.09
C PHE A 150 5.57 1.01 7.81
N LEU A 151 6.87 0.72 7.87
CA LEU A 151 7.66 0.37 6.70
C LEU A 151 7.02 -0.78 5.92
N THR A 152 6.62 -1.83 6.64
CA THR A 152 5.99 -3.01 6.03
C THR A 152 4.55 -2.72 5.61
N ALA A 153 3.74 -2.13 6.50
CA ALA A 153 2.32 -1.87 6.26
C ALA A 153 2.09 -0.91 5.07
N TYR A 154 2.92 0.12 4.95
CA TYR A 154 2.78 1.11 3.87
C TYR A 154 3.69 0.81 2.67
N GLN A 155 4.29 -0.38 2.61
CA GLN A 155 5.09 -0.85 1.48
C GLN A 155 6.21 0.15 1.08
N VAL A 156 6.91 0.70 2.07
CA VAL A 156 8.05 1.58 1.83
C VAL A 156 9.29 0.71 1.60
N ASP A 157 9.58 0.43 0.34
CA ASP A 157 10.74 -0.39 -0.05
C ASP A 157 11.98 0.51 -0.26
N MET A 158 12.66 0.80 0.85
CA MET A 158 13.93 1.53 0.88
C MET A 158 14.95 0.73 1.71
N LYS A 159 16.02 0.27 1.08
CA LYS A 159 17.00 -0.70 1.65
C LYS A 159 18.45 -0.32 1.34
N GLY A 160 18.69 0.93 0.97
CA GLY A 160 20.04 1.41 0.67
C GLY A 160 20.95 1.39 1.90
N PRO A 161 22.29 1.40 1.70
CA PRO A 161 23.25 1.51 2.78
C PRO A 161 23.23 2.89 3.43
N LEU A 162 22.89 3.92 2.66
CA LEU A 162 22.78 5.30 3.12
C LEU A 162 21.49 5.94 2.59
N PHE A 163 21.02 6.97 3.28
CA PHE A 163 19.86 7.77 2.90
C PHE A 163 20.21 9.25 2.94
N CYS A 164 19.58 10.01 2.04
CA CYS A 164 19.75 11.45 1.98
C CYS A 164 18.41 12.13 1.69
N CYS A 165 18.19 13.31 2.27
CA CYS A 165 17.03 14.14 1.99
C CYS A 165 17.41 15.32 1.09
N VAL A 166 16.57 15.59 0.09
CA VAL A 166 16.66 16.80 -0.76
C VAL A 166 15.34 17.55 -0.66
N VAL A 167 15.44 18.86 -0.43
CA VAL A 167 14.29 19.77 -0.34
C VAL A 167 14.32 20.75 -1.49
N PHE A 168 13.29 20.77 -2.31
CA PHE A 168 13.10 21.75 -3.39
C PHE A 168 12.12 22.82 -2.96
N HIS A 169 12.60 24.05 -2.92
CA HIS A 169 11.81 25.22 -2.61
C HIS A 169 11.52 26.02 -3.90
N THR A 170 10.25 26.15 -4.24
CA THR A 170 9.80 27.01 -5.35
C THR A 170 9.36 28.35 -4.81
N SER A 171 9.96 29.44 -5.30
CA SER A 171 9.65 30.79 -4.83
C SER A 171 8.27 31.25 -5.31
N ALA A 172 7.40 31.61 -4.38
CA ALA A 172 6.10 32.20 -4.67
C ALA A 172 6.17 33.68 -5.11
N ASN A 173 7.31 34.36 -4.85
CA ASN A 173 7.49 35.78 -5.14
C ASN A 173 7.99 36.04 -6.58
N HIS A 174 8.43 35.01 -7.29
CA HIS A 174 8.95 35.13 -8.65
C HIS A 174 8.18 34.16 -9.55
N VAL A 175 7.02 34.61 -10.00
CA VAL A 175 6.10 33.83 -10.83
C VAL A 175 5.97 34.53 -12.19
N PRO A 176 5.98 33.79 -13.31
CA PRO A 176 5.71 34.38 -14.63
C PRO A 176 4.37 35.14 -14.66
N GLU A 177 4.32 36.19 -15.43
CA GLU A 177 3.11 37.04 -15.56
C GLU A 177 1.91 36.19 -16.00
N GLY A 178 0.79 36.31 -15.27
CA GLY A 178 -0.45 35.58 -15.53
C GLY A 178 -0.48 34.13 -15.03
N MET A 179 0.54 33.65 -14.32
CA MET A 179 0.56 32.30 -13.74
C MET A 179 0.26 32.34 -12.23
N ASP A 180 -0.55 31.40 -11.76
CA ASP A 180 -0.80 31.23 -10.33
C ASP A 180 0.40 30.55 -9.65
N PRO A 181 0.90 31.07 -8.49
CA PRO A 181 2.03 30.50 -7.77
C PRO A 181 1.85 29.01 -7.39
N LEU A 182 0.61 28.61 -7.06
CA LEU A 182 0.31 27.23 -6.69
C LEU A 182 0.43 26.31 -7.92
N LEU A 183 -0.10 26.74 -9.06
CA LEU A 183 0.02 25.98 -10.32
C LEU A 183 1.47 25.85 -10.78
N LEU A 184 2.28 26.90 -10.58
CA LEU A 184 3.72 26.82 -10.86
C LEU A 184 4.40 25.79 -9.96
N SER A 185 4.14 25.83 -8.64
CA SER A 185 4.69 24.87 -7.70
C SER A 185 4.30 23.43 -8.03
N MET A 186 3.02 23.17 -8.32
CA MET A 186 2.54 21.85 -8.75
C MET A 186 3.18 21.38 -10.05
N SER A 187 3.44 22.32 -10.98
CA SER A 187 4.11 22.00 -12.24
C SER A 187 5.58 21.62 -12.02
N VAL A 188 6.26 22.34 -11.11
CA VAL A 188 7.65 22.01 -10.70
C VAL A 188 7.70 20.65 -10.02
N ASP A 189 6.79 20.37 -9.11
CA ASP A 189 6.67 19.08 -8.42
C ASP A 189 6.51 17.92 -9.42
N ARG A 190 5.61 18.06 -10.39
CA ARG A 190 5.44 17.05 -11.43
C ARG A 190 6.72 16.81 -12.24
N GLU A 191 7.46 17.86 -12.56
CA GLU A 191 8.73 17.73 -13.31
C GLU A 191 9.84 17.12 -12.46
N ILE A 192 9.90 17.41 -11.15
CA ILE A 192 10.80 16.73 -10.20
C ILE A 192 10.51 15.24 -10.23
N LYS A 193 9.23 14.85 -10.06
CA LYS A 193 8.78 13.49 -10.10
C LYS A 193 9.19 12.78 -11.39
N GLN A 194 8.91 13.37 -12.53
CA GLN A 194 9.20 12.76 -13.83
C GLN A 194 10.70 12.64 -14.12
N ARG A 195 11.53 13.62 -13.73
CA ARG A 195 12.93 13.70 -14.16
C ARG A 195 13.93 13.14 -13.17
N LEU A 196 13.63 13.24 -11.88
CA LEU A 196 14.56 12.88 -10.83
C LEU A 196 14.23 11.51 -10.21
N THR A 197 12.93 11.18 -10.02
CA THR A 197 12.58 9.90 -9.41
C THR A 197 12.81 8.69 -10.33
N GLU A 198 12.89 8.90 -11.64
CA GLU A 198 13.25 7.83 -12.58
C GLU A 198 14.74 7.43 -12.51
N LYS A 199 15.59 8.35 -12.02
CA LYS A 199 17.05 8.12 -11.94
C LYS A 199 17.51 7.50 -10.65
N TRP A 200 16.76 7.74 -9.56
CA TRP A 200 17.16 7.35 -8.23
C TRP A 200 16.03 6.62 -7.54
N LYS A 201 16.38 5.63 -6.75
CA LYS A 201 15.41 4.99 -5.85
C LYS A 201 15.08 5.96 -4.73
N CYS A 202 13.90 6.56 -4.76
CA CYS A 202 13.50 7.61 -3.83
C CYS A 202 12.01 7.55 -3.53
N GLN A 203 11.64 8.23 -2.44
CA GLN A 203 10.27 8.56 -2.10
C GLN A 203 10.10 10.08 -2.19
N GLU A 204 9.01 10.51 -2.86
CA GLU A 204 8.68 11.91 -3.07
C GLU A 204 7.38 12.25 -2.37
N PHE A 205 7.33 13.40 -1.72
CA PHE A 205 6.12 13.95 -1.10
C PHE A 205 6.25 15.47 -0.95
N ILE A 206 5.09 16.12 -0.73
CA ILE A 206 5.03 17.57 -0.48
C ILE A 206 4.92 17.80 1.02
N TYR A 207 5.77 18.70 1.55
CA TYR A 207 5.73 19.10 2.94
C TYR A 207 6.00 20.60 3.09
N LEU A 208 5.12 21.32 3.79
CA LEU A 208 5.15 22.78 3.98
C LEU A 208 5.39 23.58 2.68
N GLY A 209 4.73 23.16 1.58
CA GLY A 209 4.84 23.81 0.27
C GLY A 209 6.16 23.58 -0.46
N ASN A 210 7.00 22.65 0.02
CA ASN A 210 8.22 22.22 -0.65
C ASN A 210 8.08 20.78 -1.11
N THR A 211 8.75 20.44 -2.21
CA THR A 211 8.89 19.05 -2.64
C THR A 211 10.07 18.42 -1.92
N VAL A 212 9.84 17.31 -1.25
CA VAL A 212 10.85 16.59 -0.48
C VAL A 212 11.11 15.24 -1.16
N LEU A 213 12.37 14.95 -1.41
CA LEU A 213 12.85 13.64 -1.85
C LEU A 213 13.65 12.98 -0.73
N VAL A 214 13.31 11.74 -0.40
CA VAL A 214 14.15 10.85 0.41
C VAL A 214 14.75 9.82 -0.52
N LEU A 215 16.08 9.81 -0.65
CA LEU A 215 16.83 9.01 -1.62
C LEU A 215 17.62 7.90 -0.94
N GLU A 216 17.76 6.76 -1.62
CA GLU A 216 18.79 5.77 -1.32
C GLU A 216 20.10 6.21 -1.99
N VAL A 217 21.18 6.09 -1.26
CA VAL A 217 22.54 6.51 -1.69
C VAL A 217 23.50 5.38 -1.39
N ASP A 218 24.30 4.97 -2.38
CA ASP A 218 25.24 3.86 -2.21
C ASP A 218 26.51 4.30 -1.46
N THR A 219 27.00 5.50 -1.75
CA THR A 219 28.21 6.08 -1.12
C THR A 219 28.03 7.58 -0.91
N GLU A 220 28.80 8.17 0.02
CA GLU A 220 28.81 9.62 0.20
C GLU A 220 29.23 10.40 -1.05
N GLU A 221 30.04 9.79 -1.91
CA GLU A 221 30.48 10.41 -3.18
C GLU A 221 29.31 10.66 -4.13
N ASN A 222 28.25 9.88 -4.04
CA ASN A 222 27.06 10.08 -4.85
C ASN A 222 26.31 11.40 -4.52
N LEU A 223 26.56 12.01 -3.35
CA LEU A 223 25.96 13.32 -3.01
C LEU A 223 26.40 14.41 -4.00
N VAL A 224 27.63 14.36 -4.49
CA VAL A 224 28.12 15.33 -5.49
C VAL A 224 27.28 15.18 -6.77
N GLN A 225 27.07 13.94 -7.22
CA GLN A 225 26.27 13.68 -8.42
C GLN A 225 24.81 14.11 -8.23
N ILE A 226 24.22 13.84 -7.06
CA ILE A 226 22.86 14.25 -6.70
C ILE A 226 22.77 15.78 -6.70
N THR A 227 23.74 16.46 -6.09
CA THR A 227 23.82 17.93 -6.06
C THR A 227 23.88 18.52 -7.46
N ASP A 228 24.72 17.97 -8.35
CA ASP A 228 24.85 18.40 -9.75
C ASP A 228 23.55 18.21 -10.55
N GLU A 229 22.85 17.09 -10.36
CA GLU A 229 21.58 16.84 -11.02
C GLU A 229 20.49 17.81 -10.54
N CYS A 230 20.42 18.04 -9.24
CA CYS A 230 19.50 19.02 -8.65
C CYS A 230 19.81 20.45 -9.15
N ASP A 231 21.09 20.79 -9.28
CA ASP A 231 21.50 22.09 -9.79
C ASP A 231 21.12 22.27 -11.29
N ARG A 232 21.33 21.22 -12.09
CA ARG A 232 20.85 21.19 -13.50
C ARG A 232 19.33 21.35 -13.58
N PHE A 233 18.58 20.69 -12.71
CA PHE A 233 17.15 20.82 -12.65
C PHE A 233 16.72 22.25 -12.30
N CYS A 234 17.30 22.87 -11.28
CA CYS A 234 16.99 24.24 -10.87
C CYS A 234 17.19 25.26 -12.01
N ARG A 235 18.31 25.12 -12.73
CA ARG A 235 18.60 25.98 -13.92
C ARG A 235 17.64 25.70 -15.06
N TRP A 236 17.29 24.45 -15.30
CA TRP A 236 16.32 24.05 -16.32
C TRP A 236 14.92 24.63 -16.00
N ALA A 237 14.45 24.48 -14.74
CA ALA A 237 13.15 24.98 -14.29
C ALA A 237 13.03 26.51 -14.51
N TYR A 238 14.11 27.23 -14.20
CA TYR A 238 14.10 28.67 -14.50
C TYR A 238 14.05 28.99 -15.98
N ARG A 239 14.87 28.30 -16.79
CA ARG A 239 14.97 28.59 -18.23
C ARG A 239 13.67 28.24 -18.99
N ILE A 240 13.03 27.14 -18.62
CA ILE A 240 11.88 26.60 -19.38
C ILE A 240 10.54 27.03 -18.78
N MET A 241 10.43 27.08 -17.44
CA MET A 241 9.18 27.37 -16.76
C MET A 241 9.16 28.77 -16.13
N GLY A 242 10.26 29.46 -16.11
CA GLY A 242 10.40 30.72 -15.36
C GLY A 242 10.39 30.53 -13.85
N ALA A 243 10.42 29.29 -13.36
CA ALA A 243 10.32 28.97 -11.94
C ALA A 243 11.66 29.19 -11.24
N VAL A 244 11.64 29.95 -10.15
CA VAL A 244 12.80 30.13 -9.28
C VAL A 244 12.80 29.03 -8.22
N VAL A 245 13.59 27.98 -8.49
CA VAL A 245 13.71 26.82 -7.62
C VAL A 245 15.09 26.78 -6.95
N THR A 246 15.14 26.46 -5.67
CA THR A 246 16.38 26.19 -4.94
C THR A 246 16.28 24.80 -4.33
N ALA A 247 17.28 23.96 -4.56
CA ALA A 247 17.38 22.64 -3.94
C ALA A 247 18.37 22.68 -2.78
N GLY A 248 17.97 22.18 -1.62
CA GLY A 248 18.87 21.93 -0.49
C GLY A 248 19.15 20.44 -0.39
N VAL A 249 20.41 20.06 -0.32
CA VAL A 249 20.86 18.67 -0.17
C VAL A 249 21.38 18.50 1.26
N GLY A 250 20.79 17.53 1.99
CA GLY A 250 21.19 17.19 3.36
C GLY A 250 22.41 16.28 3.42
N THR A 251 22.85 15.98 4.64
CA THR A 251 23.89 14.97 4.88
C THR A 251 23.33 13.57 4.72
N THR A 252 24.18 12.57 4.53
CA THR A 252 23.77 11.16 4.56
C THR A 252 23.54 10.68 5.98
N CYS A 253 22.63 9.69 6.12
CA CYS A 253 22.45 8.90 7.35
C CYS A 253 22.42 7.40 7.00
N GLU A 254 22.82 6.53 7.94
CA GLU A 254 22.90 5.08 7.74
C GLU A 254 21.53 4.40 7.89
N SER A 255 20.59 5.06 8.54
CA SER A 255 19.26 4.54 8.75
C SER A 255 18.19 5.51 8.22
N LEU A 256 17.17 4.98 7.56
CA LEU A 256 16.00 5.77 7.19
C LEU A 256 15.26 6.31 8.43
N TYR A 257 15.41 5.67 9.58
CA TYR A 257 14.88 6.16 10.85
C TYR A 257 15.48 7.52 11.26
N ASP A 258 16.76 7.76 10.94
CA ASP A 258 17.51 8.98 11.25
C ASP A 258 17.41 10.06 10.17
N ILE A 259 16.50 9.91 9.21
CA ILE A 259 16.36 10.81 8.05
C ILE A 259 16.03 12.26 8.45
N SER A 260 15.51 12.47 9.65
CA SER A 260 15.21 13.80 10.21
C SER A 260 16.45 14.70 10.21
N THR A 261 17.63 14.18 10.55
CA THR A 261 18.89 14.95 10.55
C THR A 261 19.28 15.39 9.14
N SER A 262 19.09 14.52 8.15
CA SER A 262 19.32 14.86 6.75
C SER A 262 18.32 15.90 6.23
N TYR A 263 17.06 15.79 6.63
CA TYR A 263 16.02 16.76 6.28
C TYR A 263 16.30 18.16 6.89
N GLU A 264 16.69 18.23 8.15
CA GLU A 264 17.06 19.49 8.79
C GLU A 264 18.22 20.17 8.06
N GLY A 265 19.28 19.42 7.72
CA GLY A 265 20.38 19.90 6.89
C GLY A 265 19.94 20.38 5.50
N ALA A 266 19.06 19.64 4.83
CA ALA A 266 18.52 20.04 3.53
C ALA A 266 17.69 21.34 3.60
N ARG A 267 16.86 21.47 4.64
CA ARG A 267 16.07 22.69 4.90
C ARG A 267 16.96 23.89 5.22
N GLU A 268 17.99 23.68 6.03
CA GLU A 268 18.99 24.70 6.33
C GLU A 268 19.73 25.15 5.05
N ALA A 269 20.14 24.19 4.20
CA ALA A 269 20.76 24.48 2.91
C ALA A 269 19.87 25.38 2.03
N VAL A 270 18.56 25.13 1.98
CA VAL A 270 17.60 26.00 1.29
C VAL A 270 17.62 27.43 1.88
N SER A 271 17.77 27.59 3.19
CA SER A 271 17.82 28.91 3.82
C SER A 271 19.02 29.72 3.37
N TYR A 272 20.14 29.10 3.08
CA TYR A 272 21.37 29.73 2.58
C TYR A 272 21.23 30.31 1.15
N ARG A 273 20.07 30.14 0.48
CA ARG A 273 19.80 30.79 -0.83
C ARG A 273 19.94 32.31 -0.79
N VAL A 274 19.80 32.91 0.38
CA VAL A 274 20.00 34.35 0.57
C VAL A 274 21.46 34.75 0.35
N LEU A 275 22.40 33.89 0.71
CA LEU A 275 23.83 34.12 0.60
C LEU A 275 24.42 33.61 -0.72
N TYR A 276 24.01 32.40 -1.12
CA TYR A 276 24.59 31.72 -2.30
C TYR A 276 23.78 31.90 -3.59
N GLY A 277 22.62 32.55 -3.49
CA GLY A 277 21.71 32.79 -4.60
C GLY A 277 20.69 31.67 -4.79
N THR A 278 19.69 31.96 -5.63
CA THR A 278 18.61 31.06 -6.02
C THR A 278 18.92 30.33 -7.34
N LYS A 279 18.03 29.44 -7.79
CA LYS A 279 18.12 28.70 -9.08
C LYS A 279 19.28 27.71 -9.14
N ARG A 280 19.61 27.14 -8.00
CA ARG A 280 20.74 26.21 -7.84
C ARG A 280 20.48 25.19 -6.73
N ALA A 281 21.30 24.15 -6.70
CA ALA A 281 21.40 23.26 -5.56
C ALA A 281 22.47 23.77 -4.58
N ILE A 282 22.23 23.55 -3.30
CA ILE A 282 23.11 23.91 -2.19
C ILE A 282 23.26 22.64 -1.32
N ASN A 283 24.48 22.15 -1.18
CA ASN A 283 24.80 21.00 -0.34
C ASN A 283 25.28 21.49 1.02
N ILE A 284 24.57 21.09 2.09
CA ILE A 284 24.92 21.53 3.44
C ILE A 284 26.32 21.06 3.86
N GLY A 285 26.76 19.90 3.42
CA GLY A 285 28.08 19.34 3.72
C GLY A 285 29.25 20.13 3.12
N GLU A 286 29.00 20.94 2.08
CA GLU A 286 30.00 21.81 1.47
C GLU A 286 30.09 23.17 2.17
N ILE A 287 29.03 23.57 2.86
CA ILE A 287 28.94 24.92 3.50
C ILE A 287 29.43 24.87 4.94
N VAL A 288 29.06 23.82 5.68
CA VAL A 288 29.43 23.67 7.10
C VAL A 288 30.81 22.99 7.16
N PRO A 289 31.88 23.68 7.60
CA PRO A 289 33.19 23.05 7.78
C PRO A 289 33.08 21.86 8.72
N LYS A 290 33.72 20.71 8.37
CA LYS A 290 33.68 19.47 9.18
C LYS A 290 34.11 19.67 10.65
N GLU A 291 34.79 20.79 10.99
CA GLU A 291 35.22 21.13 12.31
C GLU A 291 34.19 21.89 13.17
N SER A 292 33.11 22.41 12.57
CA SER A 292 32.15 23.26 13.32
C SER A 292 31.19 22.47 14.23
N LYS A 293 31.04 21.15 14.07
CA LYS A 293 30.23 20.31 14.98
C LYS A 293 30.72 20.40 16.45
N ILE A 294 32.02 20.60 16.67
CA ILE A 294 32.59 20.74 18.00
C ILE A 294 32.41 22.18 18.52
N GLN A 295 32.46 23.19 17.64
CA GLN A 295 32.24 24.58 18.00
C GLN A 295 30.77 24.89 18.29
N THR A 296 29.84 24.35 17.54
CA THR A 296 28.40 24.57 17.75
C THR A 296 27.95 24.03 19.11
N GLN A 297 28.40 22.83 19.52
CA GLN A 297 28.14 22.32 20.86
C GLN A 297 28.76 23.17 22.00
N GLN A 298 29.91 23.76 21.73
CA GLN A 298 30.55 24.69 22.72
C GLN A 298 29.87 26.07 22.74
N GLU A 299 29.36 26.54 21.62
CA GLU A 299 28.59 27.80 21.54
C GLU A 299 27.18 27.64 22.12
N GLU A 300 26.50 26.54 21.91
CA GLU A 300 25.23 26.24 22.58
C GLU A 300 25.40 26.08 24.09
N ALA A 301 26.46 25.41 24.54
CA ALA A 301 26.79 25.33 25.98
C ALA A 301 27.09 26.69 26.56
N ARG A 302 27.84 27.55 25.84
CA ARG A 302 28.11 28.95 26.27
C ARG A 302 26.86 29.82 26.26
N MET A 303 25.99 29.68 25.25
CA MET A 303 24.69 30.36 25.24
C MET A 303 23.81 29.92 26.39
N HIS A 304 23.75 28.63 26.70
CA HIS A 304 23.03 28.14 27.89
C HIS A 304 23.63 28.66 29.23
N GLU A 305 24.94 28.77 29.35
CA GLU A 305 25.58 29.39 30.52
C GLU A 305 25.27 30.87 30.58
N LEU A 306 25.28 31.58 29.45
CA LEU A 306 24.94 33.02 29.41
C LEU A 306 23.46 33.25 29.79
N PHE A 307 22.55 32.46 29.30
CA PHE A 307 21.13 32.51 29.69
C PHE A 307 20.94 32.21 31.18
N ARG A 308 21.67 31.23 31.74
CA ARG A 308 21.65 30.97 33.18
C ARG A 308 22.21 32.14 34.00
N ALA A 309 23.32 32.75 33.56
CA ALA A 309 23.92 33.90 34.25
C ALA A 309 23.02 35.14 34.25
N ILE A 310 22.24 35.36 33.19
CA ILE A 310 21.26 36.44 33.09
C ILE A 310 20.07 36.22 34.05
N HIS A 311 19.63 34.97 34.24
CA HIS A 311 18.50 34.64 35.11
C HIS A 311 18.88 34.56 36.60
N VAL A 312 20.16 34.46 36.94
CA VAL A 312 20.64 34.46 38.33
C VAL A 312 21.05 35.86 38.82
N GLY A 313 21.08 36.86 37.92
CA GLY A 313 21.44 38.26 38.25
C GLY A 313 20.29 39.19 38.61
N ASP A 314 19.05 38.69 38.70
CA ASP A 314 17.86 39.45 39.07
C ASP A 314 17.31 39.03 40.46
N GLU A 315 18.19 38.87 41.48
CA GLU A 315 17.84 38.87 42.89
C GLU A 315 18.59 40.01 43.62
#